data_7c5c23234078fc6d76c420a48d7d846d
#
_entry.id   7c5c23234078fc6d76c420a48d7d846d
#
_cell.length_a   1.000
_cell.length_b   1.000
_cell.length_c   1.000
_cell.angle_alpha   90.00
_cell.angle_beta   90.00
_cell.angle_gamma   90.00
#
_symmetry.space_group_name_H-M   'P 1'
#
loop_
_entity.id
_entity.type
_entity.pdbx_description
1 polymer ?
#
loop_
_entity_poly.entity_id
_entity_poly.type
_entity_poly.pdbx_seq_one_letter_code
_entity_poly.pdbx_strand_id
1 'polypeptide(L)'
;MNEKKAIVLGGTAPHAMLINKLKKRGYYVILVDYLKESPGKKVADKHICESTLDLDKVYDIAKRENVSLVISTCIDQANLTCCYVAEKLNLTKPYTYETALDVTDKSRMKGIMVDNHIPTAEYMVYHNLEEIDWKKVTFPSVVKPVDCNSSKGVHRVDNIDEAKKYAAEAIGLSRTKTGLIEKFNSGNEIQVDCFVTDEKVEVIMTRQKQKIIAENGMVLQSFGSIVPAPLSDALMKEAEDIANKIAKGFKLKNTPFFYQAIVSEDNHINVLEFAPRIGGGLSYYLIKMVTGFDIVEAAIDSFLGNKVIVNKKQAKKVYSTNLLYMHPGVFHHIEGFEKLKKENIIKDFFVNKETGDVIDADIRSGNRVGSFIIEADDYNELYKKAAIAFDNIEVRSPEGEPLLNIETYIIKKED
;
A
#
# COMPACT_ATOMS: atom_id res chain seq x y z
N MET A 1 -38.39 -4.23 5.02
CA MET A 1 -37.26 -4.37 4.07
C MET A 1 -36.17 -5.09 4.84
N ASN A 2 -35.62 -6.18 4.29
CA ASN A 2 -34.49 -6.85 4.95
C ASN A 2 -33.29 -5.88 5.01
N GLU A 3 -32.66 -5.79 6.17
CA GLU A 3 -31.49 -4.97 6.42
C GLU A 3 -30.36 -5.39 5.49
N LYS A 4 -29.76 -4.44 4.74
CA LYS A 4 -28.61 -4.72 3.88
C LYS A 4 -27.39 -4.94 4.74
N LYS A 5 -26.76 -6.10 4.65
CA LYS A 5 -25.55 -6.44 5.42
C LYS A 5 -24.33 -6.49 4.53
N ALA A 6 -23.22 -5.96 5.03
CA ALA A 6 -21.90 -6.05 4.39
C ALA A 6 -20.86 -6.62 5.35
N ILE A 7 -19.96 -7.45 4.83
CA ILE A 7 -18.73 -7.82 5.53
C ILE A 7 -17.59 -6.94 5.02
N VAL A 8 -16.82 -6.37 5.96
CA VAL A 8 -15.55 -5.71 5.69
C VAL A 8 -14.43 -6.59 6.25
N LEU A 9 -13.46 -6.94 5.40
CA LEU A 9 -12.28 -7.73 5.78
C LEU A 9 -11.09 -6.82 6.06
N GLY A 10 -10.64 -6.83 7.34
CA GLY A 10 -9.56 -6.00 7.85
C GLY A 10 -10.04 -4.78 8.63
N GLY A 11 -9.32 -4.41 9.71
CA GLY A 11 -9.73 -3.43 10.71
C GLY A 11 -8.90 -2.14 10.79
N THR A 12 -7.99 -1.87 9.84
CA THR A 12 -7.12 -0.68 9.87
C THR A 12 -7.89 0.64 9.65
N ALA A 13 -7.24 1.79 9.79
CA ALA A 13 -7.87 3.10 9.60
C ALA A 13 -8.59 3.28 8.23
N PRO A 14 -8.03 2.86 7.09
CA PRO A 14 -8.76 2.83 5.81
C PRO A 14 -10.05 2.01 5.85
N HIS A 15 -10.06 0.88 6.58
CA HIS A 15 -11.26 0.06 6.74
C HIS A 15 -12.30 0.74 7.63
N ALA A 16 -11.89 1.48 8.67
CA ALA A 16 -12.81 2.29 9.47
C ALA A 16 -13.51 3.36 8.61
N MET A 17 -12.79 3.99 7.68
CA MET A 17 -13.37 4.92 6.71
C MET A 17 -14.37 4.20 5.77
N LEU A 18 -14.02 3.03 5.27
CA LEU A 18 -14.90 2.20 4.45
C LEU A 18 -16.18 1.82 5.20
N ILE A 19 -16.07 1.36 6.45
CA ILE A 19 -17.21 1.02 7.31
C ILE A 19 -18.16 2.21 7.47
N ASN A 20 -17.61 3.39 7.82
CA ASN A 20 -18.42 4.61 7.98
C ASN A 20 -19.18 4.99 6.71
N LYS A 21 -18.58 4.79 5.52
CA LYS A 21 -19.24 5.05 4.25
C LYS A 21 -20.34 4.04 3.93
N LEU A 22 -20.11 2.76 4.20
CA LEU A 22 -21.13 1.72 4.06
C LEU A 22 -22.32 1.96 5.00
N LYS A 23 -22.07 2.36 6.25
CA LYS A 23 -23.14 2.73 7.20
C LYS A 23 -23.96 3.92 6.70
N LYS A 24 -23.34 4.95 6.12
CA LYS A 24 -24.03 6.07 5.47
C LYS A 24 -24.89 5.64 4.28
N ARG A 25 -24.54 4.53 3.63
CA ARG A 25 -25.36 3.90 2.54
C ARG A 25 -26.43 2.94 3.09
N GLY A 26 -26.62 2.86 4.41
CA GLY A 26 -27.65 2.04 5.08
C GLY A 26 -27.28 0.57 5.25
N TYR A 27 -26.00 0.21 5.22
CA TYR A 27 -25.56 -1.13 5.53
C TYR A 27 -25.37 -1.34 7.03
N TYR A 28 -25.79 -2.50 7.54
CA TYR A 28 -25.28 -3.08 8.77
C TYR A 28 -23.94 -3.71 8.47
N VAL A 29 -22.87 -3.24 9.12
CA VAL A 29 -21.50 -3.60 8.75
C VAL A 29 -20.89 -4.55 9.78
N ILE A 30 -20.50 -5.73 9.31
CA ILE A 30 -19.81 -6.77 10.06
C ILE A 30 -18.32 -6.69 9.71
N LEU A 31 -17.49 -6.40 10.70
CA LEU A 31 -16.04 -6.48 10.57
C LEU A 31 -15.56 -7.90 10.84
N VAL A 32 -14.74 -8.45 9.95
CA VAL A 32 -13.95 -9.66 10.18
C VAL A 32 -12.48 -9.25 10.24
N ASP A 33 -11.85 -9.40 11.39
CA ASP A 33 -10.43 -9.10 11.63
C ASP A 33 -9.94 -9.91 12.82
N TYR A 34 -8.71 -10.46 12.73
CA TYR A 34 -8.13 -11.28 13.80
C TYR A 34 -7.70 -10.46 15.03
N LEU A 35 -7.51 -9.16 14.89
CA LEU A 35 -7.16 -8.26 15.98
C LEU A 35 -8.39 -8.03 16.87
N LYS A 36 -8.22 -8.25 18.17
CA LYS A 36 -9.27 -8.00 19.17
C LYS A 36 -9.65 -6.52 19.24
N GLU A 37 -8.67 -5.62 19.01
CA GLU A 37 -8.87 -4.18 18.97
C GLU A 37 -8.31 -3.62 17.66
N SER A 38 -9.09 -2.77 17.02
CA SER A 38 -8.70 -2.10 15.77
C SER A 38 -9.56 -0.86 15.52
N PRO A 39 -9.09 0.10 14.69
CA PRO A 39 -9.90 1.25 14.29
C PRO A 39 -11.24 0.85 13.66
N GLY A 40 -11.27 -0.22 12.86
CA GLY A 40 -12.49 -0.73 12.24
C GLY A 40 -13.51 -1.25 13.25
N LYS A 41 -13.05 -1.92 14.32
CA LYS A 41 -13.93 -2.42 15.39
C LYS A 41 -14.69 -1.29 16.09
N LYS A 42 -14.05 -0.14 16.29
CA LYS A 42 -14.66 1.01 16.98
C LYS A 42 -15.88 1.58 16.23
N VAL A 43 -16.02 1.31 14.94
CA VAL A 43 -17.07 1.88 14.08
C VAL A 43 -18.00 0.83 13.45
N ALA A 44 -17.66 -0.45 13.48
CA ALA A 44 -18.48 -1.55 12.97
C ALA A 44 -19.70 -1.81 13.86
N ASP A 45 -20.78 -2.32 13.27
CA ASP A 45 -21.97 -2.73 14.03
C ASP A 45 -21.76 -4.09 14.73
N LYS A 46 -20.93 -4.96 14.12
CA LYS A 46 -20.54 -6.26 14.67
C LYS A 46 -19.08 -6.54 14.34
N HIS A 47 -18.35 -7.13 15.28
CA HIS A 47 -16.99 -7.64 15.05
C HIS A 47 -16.95 -9.15 15.26
N ILE A 48 -16.33 -9.85 14.33
CA ILE A 48 -16.05 -11.28 14.40
C ILE A 48 -14.53 -11.43 14.34
N CYS A 49 -13.95 -11.92 15.46
CA CYS A 49 -12.52 -12.13 15.60
C CYS A 49 -12.12 -13.41 14.87
N GLU A 50 -11.79 -13.28 13.58
CA GLU A 50 -11.40 -14.40 12.72
C GLU A 50 -10.36 -13.93 11.69
N SER A 51 -9.59 -14.87 11.14
CA SER A 51 -8.61 -14.58 10.10
C SER A 51 -9.30 -14.19 8.79
N THR A 52 -8.91 -13.05 8.24
CA THR A 52 -9.36 -12.63 6.90
C THR A 52 -8.78 -13.49 5.77
N LEU A 53 -7.84 -14.39 6.08
CA LEU A 53 -7.16 -15.28 5.12
C LEU A 53 -7.77 -16.68 5.08
N ASP A 54 -8.67 -17.00 6.00
CA ASP A 54 -9.39 -18.28 6.03
C ASP A 54 -10.62 -18.19 5.14
N LEU A 55 -10.46 -18.62 3.89
CA LEU A 55 -11.47 -18.50 2.84
C LEU A 55 -12.80 -19.15 3.24
N ASP A 56 -12.73 -20.37 3.79
CA ASP A 56 -13.91 -21.17 4.11
C ASP A 56 -14.65 -20.63 5.34
N LYS A 57 -13.93 -20.21 6.38
CA LYS A 57 -14.56 -19.56 7.54
C LYS A 57 -15.24 -18.25 7.18
N VAL A 58 -14.58 -17.40 6.34
CA VAL A 58 -15.19 -16.15 5.90
C VAL A 58 -16.43 -16.44 5.04
N TYR A 59 -16.38 -17.46 4.19
CA TYR A 59 -17.55 -17.90 3.42
C TYR A 59 -18.70 -18.33 4.33
N ASP A 60 -18.43 -19.16 5.35
CA ASP A 60 -19.46 -19.63 6.29
C ASP A 60 -20.08 -18.48 7.09
N ILE A 61 -19.25 -17.51 7.51
CA ILE A 61 -19.71 -16.27 8.15
C ILE A 61 -20.64 -15.50 7.19
N ALA A 62 -20.20 -15.26 5.97
CA ALA A 62 -20.96 -14.50 4.98
C ALA A 62 -22.32 -15.13 4.66
N LYS A 63 -22.33 -16.46 4.51
CA LYS A 63 -23.55 -17.25 4.28
C LYS A 63 -24.50 -17.20 5.47
N ARG A 64 -24.00 -17.42 6.69
CA ARG A 64 -24.80 -17.39 7.93
C ARG A 64 -25.42 -16.02 8.19
N GLU A 65 -24.63 -14.94 7.96
CA GLU A 65 -25.09 -13.58 8.16
C GLU A 65 -25.98 -13.07 7.02
N ASN A 66 -26.10 -13.83 5.92
CA ASN A 66 -26.85 -13.50 4.72
C ASN A 66 -26.48 -12.11 4.16
N VAL A 67 -25.17 -11.90 3.94
CA VAL A 67 -24.65 -10.61 3.47
C VAL A 67 -24.85 -10.41 1.97
N SER A 68 -25.00 -9.17 1.54
CA SER A 68 -25.10 -8.78 0.13
C SER A 68 -23.82 -8.18 -0.44
N LEU A 69 -22.80 -8.00 0.39
CA LEU A 69 -21.51 -7.41 0.00
C LEU A 69 -20.40 -7.96 0.89
N VAL A 70 -19.26 -8.34 0.28
CA VAL A 70 -17.99 -8.63 0.96
C VAL A 70 -16.92 -7.76 0.32
N ILE A 71 -16.24 -6.93 1.10
CA ILE A 71 -15.33 -5.90 0.59
C ILE A 71 -14.12 -5.71 1.51
N SER A 72 -12.98 -5.36 0.93
CA SER A 72 -11.80 -4.84 1.62
C SER A 72 -11.24 -3.66 0.85
N THR A 73 -10.26 -2.94 1.41
CA THR A 73 -9.69 -1.78 0.70
C THR A 73 -8.20 -1.88 0.41
N CYS A 74 -7.37 -2.15 1.39
CA CYS A 74 -5.91 -1.96 1.28
C CYS A 74 -5.08 -3.20 1.64
N ILE A 75 -5.68 -4.40 1.65
CA ILE A 75 -5.02 -5.67 1.95
C ILE A 75 -5.25 -6.64 0.80
N ASP A 76 -4.19 -7.06 0.11
CA ASP A 76 -4.27 -7.90 -1.09
C ASP A 76 -4.93 -9.25 -0.82
N GLN A 77 -4.47 -9.95 0.21
CA GLN A 77 -5.03 -11.26 0.58
C GLN A 77 -6.48 -11.17 1.05
N ALA A 78 -6.87 -10.06 1.68
CA ALA A 78 -8.28 -9.83 2.05
C ALA A 78 -9.15 -9.64 0.81
N ASN A 79 -8.64 -8.96 -0.24
CA ASN A 79 -9.35 -8.85 -1.51
C ASN A 79 -9.47 -10.19 -2.23
N LEU A 80 -8.45 -11.06 -2.15
CA LEU A 80 -8.54 -12.45 -2.61
C LEU A 80 -9.73 -13.17 -1.96
N THR A 81 -9.82 -13.08 -0.63
CA THR A 81 -10.93 -13.67 0.13
C THR A 81 -12.28 -13.06 -0.25
N CYS A 82 -12.35 -11.72 -0.47
CA CYS A 82 -13.57 -11.07 -0.96
C CYS A 82 -14.06 -11.67 -2.28
N CYS A 83 -13.14 -11.85 -3.24
CA CYS A 83 -13.47 -12.41 -4.55
C CYS A 83 -13.91 -13.88 -4.45
N TYR A 84 -13.22 -14.69 -3.64
CA TYR A 84 -13.61 -16.09 -3.39
C TYR A 84 -15.02 -16.19 -2.83
N VAL A 85 -15.30 -15.46 -1.76
CA VAL A 85 -16.62 -15.50 -1.10
C VAL A 85 -17.72 -14.97 -2.02
N ALA A 86 -17.43 -13.87 -2.74
CA ALA A 86 -18.39 -13.30 -3.69
C ALA A 86 -18.74 -14.28 -4.81
N GLU A 87 -17.77 -15.04 -5.35
CA GLU A 87 -18.06 -16.08 -6.35
C GLU A 87 -18.90 -17.21 -5.79
N LYS A 88 -18.56 -17.72 -4.61
CA LYS A 88 -19.29 -18.82 -3.96
C LYS A 88 -20.74 -18.45 -3.61
N LEU A 89 -21.00 -17.18 -3.29
CA LEU A 89 -22.33 -16.68 -2.94
C LEU A 89 -23.06 -15.98 -4.11
N ASN A 90 -22.45 -15.98 -5.29
CA ASN A 90 -22.96 -15.28 -6.48
C ASN A 90 -23.23 -13.79 -6.23
N LEU A 91 -22.34 -13.13 -5.45
CA LEU A 91 -22.38 -11.69 -5.21
C LEU A 91 -21.58 -10.95 -6.28
N THR A 92 -21.89 -9.66 -6.43
CA THR A 92 -21.12 -8.77 -7.29
C THR A 92 -19.70 -8.59 -6.76
N LYS A 93 -18.75 -8.46 -7.66
CA LYS A 93 -17.31 -8.27 -7.37
C LYS A 93 -16.64 -7.49 -8.50
N PRO A 94 -15.53 -6.78 -8.23
CA PRO A 94 -14.87 -5.96 -9.26
C PRO A 94 -14.05 -6.80 -10.25
N TYR A 95 -13.56 -7.98 -9.84
CA TYR A 95 -12.79 -8.93 -10.66
C TYR A 95 -12.94 -10.34 -10.12
N THR A 96 -12.50 -11.33 -10.91
CA THR A 96 -12.64 -12.74 -10.56
C THR A 96 -11.67 -13.19 -9.47
N TYR A 97 -11.97 -14.30 -8.81
CA TYR A 97 -11.05 -14.94 -7.88
C TYR A 97 -9.73 -15.33 -8.56
N GLU A 98 -9.78 -15.78 -9.83
CA GLU A 98 -8.58 -16.08 -10.62
C GLU A 98 -7.70 -14.83 -10.82
N THR A 99 -8.29 -13.69 -11.17
CA THR A 99 -7.55 -12.42 -11.23
C THR A 99 -6.96 -12.04 -9.86
N ALA A 100 -7.68 -12.29 -8.77
CA ALA A 100 -7.17 -12.05 -7.42
C ALA A 100 -5.96 -12.95 -7.08
N LEU A 101 -5.95 -14.21 -7.53
CA LEU A 101 -4.78 -15.10 -7.43
C LEU A 101 -3.60 -14.58 -8.26
N ASP A 102 -3.86 -14.15 -9.50
CA ASP A 102 -2.82 -13.63 -10.40
C ASP A 102 -2.07 -12.43 -9.81
N VAL A 103 -2.76 -11.60 -9.03
CA VAL A 103 -2.15 -10.40 -8.44
C VAL A 103 -1.60 -10.60 -7.03
N THR A 104 -1.93 -11.68 -6.34
CA THR A 104 -1.38 -11.99 -5.02
C THR A 104 -0.15 -12.88 -5.05
N ASP A 105 0.08 -13.57 -6.14
CA ASP A 105 1.28 -14.37 -6.41
C ASP A 105 2.20 -13.63 -7.39
N LYS A 106 3.39 -13.22 -6.91
CA LYS A 106 4.34 -12.45 -7.72
C LYS A 106 4.87 -13.22 -8.95
N SER A 107 4.92 -14.55 -8.90
CA SER A 107 5.34 -15.35 -10.05
C SER A 107 4.31 -15.30 -11.16
N ARG A 108 3.04 -15.47 -10.84
CA ARG A 108 1.92 -15.34 -11.78
C ARG A 108 1.82 -13.92 -12.33
N MET A 109 1.90 -12.92 -11.44
CA MET A 109 1.89 -11.50 -11.80
C MET A 109 3.00 -11.18 -12.82
N LYS A 110 4.23 -11.58 -12.55
CA LYS A 110 5.38 -11.34 -13.44
C LYS A 110 5.22 -12.04 -14.80
N GLY A 111 4.72 -13.28 -14.84
CA GLY A 111 4.40 -13.97 -16.07
C GLY A 111 3.44 -13.19 -16.95
N ILE A 112 2.32 -12.75 -16.38
CA ILE A 112 1.32 -11.93 -17.09
C ILE A 112 1.91 -10.59 -17.54
N MET A 113 2.77 -9.95 -16.71
CA MET A 113 3.46 -8.73 -17.12
C MET A 113 4.32 -8.92 -18.37
N VAL A 114 5.11 -9.99 -18.41
CA VAL A 114 5.95 -10.30 -19.59
C VAL A 114 5.10 -10.56 -20.83
N ASP A 115 4.06 -11.38 -20.71
CA ASP A 115 3.16 -11.74 -21.82
C ASP A 115 2.43 -10.51 -22.40
N ASN A 116 2.22 -9.47 -21.58
CA ASN A 116 1.55 -8.23 -21.98
C ASN A 116 2.50 -7.06 -22.21
N HIS A 117 3.80 -7.29 -22.30
CA HIS A 117 4.83 -6.26 -22.53
C HIS A 117 4.76 -5.10 -21.51
N ILE A 118 4.47 -5.43 -20.26
CA ILE A 118 4.56 -4.50 -19.14
C ILE A 118 6.01 -4.51 -18.66
N PRO A 119 6.71 -3.36 -18.64
CA PRO A 119 8.11 -3.30 -18.23
C PRO A 119 8.29 -3.79 -16.80
N THR A 120 9.14 -4.79 -16.60
CA THR A 120 9.46 -5.34 -15.28
C THR A 120 10.88 -5.89 -15.28
N ALA A 121 11.51 -6.02 -14.11
CA ALA A 121 12.86 -6.58 -14.00
C ALA A 121 12.92 -8.02 -14.52
N GLU A 122 14.05 -8.40 -15.11
CA GLU A 122 14.35 -9.80 -15.39
C GLU A 122 14.29 -10.61 -14.08
N TYR A 123 13.67 -11.78 -14.12
CA TYR A 123 13.44 -12.58 -12.92
C TYR A 123 13.54 -14.07 -13.19
N MET A 124 13.74 -14.83 -12.12
CA MET A 124 13.71 -16.29 -12.08
C MET A 124 12.86 -16.75 -10.89
N VAL A 125 11.92 -17.66 -11.14
CA VAL A 125 11.11 -18.33 -10.12
C VAL A 125 11.75 -19.68 -9.79
N TYR A 126 11.74 -20.08 -8.54
CA TYR A 126 12.31 -21.34 -8.07
C TYR A 126 11.54 -21.91 -6.87
N HIS A 127 11.52 -23.24 -6.75
CA HIS A 127 10.90 -23.98 -5.64
C HIS A 127 11.95 -24.64 -4.73
N ASN A 128 13.15 -24.82 -5.26
CA ASN A 128 14.32 -25.29 -4.50
C ASN A 128 15.59 -24.65 -5.09
N LEU A 129 16.71 -24.71 -4.36
CA LEU A 129 17.95 -24.05 -4.75
C LEU A 129 18.63 -24.70 -5.99
N GLU A 130 18.30 -25.93 -6.30
CA GLU A 130 18.86 -26.69 -7.43
C GLU A 130 18.25 -26.25 -8.75
N GLU A 131 17.07 -25.67 -8.75
CA GLU A 131 16.42 -25.11 -9.94
C GLU A 131 17.04 -23.78 -10.40
N ILE A 132 17.85 -23.13 -9.54
CA ILE A 132 18.40 -21.81 -9.83
C ILE A 132 19.63 -21.96 -10.73
N ASP A 133 19.56 -21.43 -11.96
CA ASP A 133 20.74 -21.27 -12.80
C ASP A 133 21.59 -20.08 -12.32
N TRP A 134 22.46 -20.33 -11.36
CA TRP A 134 23.31 -19.32 -10.73
C TRP A 134 24.23 -18.56 -11.71
N LYS A 135 24.47 -19.11 -12.92
CA LYS A 135 25.25 -18.43 -13.97
C LYS A 135 24.47 -17.30 -14.64
N LYS A 136 23.15 -17.33 -14.57
CA LYS A 136 22.26 -16.28 -15.10
C LYS A 136 21.90 -15.22 -14.09
N VAL A 137 22.18 -15.43 -12.80
CA VAL A 137 21.93 -14.42 -11.77
C VAL A 137 22.97 -13.31 -11.88
N THR A 138 22.51 -12.09 -12.11
CA THR A 138 23.35 -10.88 -12.14
C THR A 138 23.24 -10.15 -10.82
N PHE A 139 24.32 -9.49 -10.39
CA PHE A 139 24.32 -8.73 -9.14
C PHE A 139 24.48 -7.23 -9.40
N PRO A 140 23.86 -6.36 -8.56
CA PRO A 140 22.98 -6.71 -7.44
C PRO A 140 21.62 -7.29 -7.92
N SER A 141 21.03 -8.18 -7.10
CA SER A 141 19.71 -8.77 -7.31
C SER A 141 18.83 -8.59 -6.07
N VAL A 142 17.54 -8.87 -6.22
CA VAL A 142 16.58 -8.94 -5.12
C VAL A 142 16.05 -10.36 -5.01
N VAL A 143 16.12 -10.92 -3.81
CA VAL A 143 15.55 -12.23 -3.47
C VAL A 143 14.33 -12.02 -2.59
N LYS A 144 13.21 -12.68 -2.90
CA LYS A 144 11.96 -12.51 -2.16
C LYS A 144 11.03 -13.72 -2.27
N PRO A 145 10.16 -13.98 -1.27
CA PRO A 145 9.05 -14.92 -1.42
C PRO A 145 7.99 -14.35 -2.37
N VAL A 146 7.27 -15.22 -3.10
CA VAL A 146 6.28 -14.77 -4.09
C VAL A 146 4.97 -14.26 -3.47
N ASP A 147 4.63 -14.65 -2.25
CA ASP A 147 3.32 -14.46 -1.62
C ASP A 147 3.35 -13.75 -0.27
N CYS A 148 4.45 -13.05 0.04
CA CYS A 148 4.58 -12.18 1.22
C CYS A 148 4.38 -10.71 0.87
N ASN A 149 3.86 -9.94 1.85
CA ASN A 149 3.59 -8.50 1.74
C ASN A 149 4.49 -7.69 2.68
N SER A 150 4.46 -6.37 2.51
CA SER A 150 5.14 -5.39 3.38
C SER A 150 6.64 -5.63 3.49
N SER A 151 7.29 -5.98 2.39
CA SER A 151 8.73 -6.26 2.27
C SER A 151 9.25 -7.40 3.15
N LYS A 152 8.37 -8.28 3.67
CA LYS A 152 8.79 -9.44 4.47
C LYS A 152 9.58 -10.41 3.61
N GLY A 153 10.83 -10.70 3.99
CA GLY A 153 11.73 -11.61 3.28
C GLY A 153 12.25 -11.06 1.95
N VAL A 154 12.22 -9.75 1.74
CA VAL A 154 12.79 -9.09 0.57
C VAL A 154 14.21 -8.65 0.91
N HIS A 155 15.19 -9.19 0.20
CA HIS A 155 16.61 -8.89 0.42
C HIS A 155 17.29 -8.49 -0.87
N ARG A 156 18.04 -7.36 -0.83
CA ARG A 156 19.03 -7.06 -1.84
C ARG A 156 20.26 -7.93 -1.55
N VAL A 157 20.83 -8.50 -2.60
CA VAL A 157 22.01 -9.37 -2.54
C VAL A 157 23.03 -8.90 -3.55
N ASP A 158 24.27 -8.81 -3.12
CA ASP A 158 25.38 -8.30 -3.95
C ASP A 158 26.34 -9.41 -4.40
N ASN A 159 26.14 -10.65 -3.93
CA ASN A 159 26.94 -11.82 -4.30
C ASN A 159 26.14 -13.13 -4.19
N ILE A 160 26.76 -14.20 -4.69
CA ILE A 160 26.13 -15.53 -4.80
C ILE A 160 25.86 -16.18 -3.43
N ASP A 161 26.70 -15.94 -2.44
CA ASP A 161 26.56 -16.56 -1.11
C ASP A 161 25.37 -15.97 -0.37
N GLU A 162 25.22 -14.65 -0.42
CA GLU A 162 24.03 -13.96 0.07
C GLU A 162 22.78 -14.45 -0.67
N ALA A 163 22.85 -14.53 -2.01
CA ALA A 163 21.73 -14.97 -2.81
C ALA A 163 21.26 -16.39 -2.43
N LYS A 164 22.18 -17.33 -2.23
CA LYS A 164 21.86 -18.69 -1.77
C LYS A 164 21.20 -18.70 -0.38
N LYS A 165 21.75 -17.92 0.56
CA LYS A 165 21.22 -17.78 1.93
C LYS A 165 19.76 -17.29 1.90
N TYR A 166 19.52 -16.17 1.25
CA TYR A 166 18.20 -15.56 1.22
C TYR A 166 17.21 -16.27 0.29
N ALA A 167 17.70 -17.00 -0.73
CA ALA A 167 16.85 -17.88 -1.53
C ALA A 167 16.26 -19.02 -0.70
N ALA A 168 17.04 -19.63 0.20
CA ALA A 168 16.53 -20.63 1.14
C ALA A 168 15.51 -20.03 2.13
N GLU A 169 15.78 -18.82 2.64
CA GLU A 169 14.84 -18.11 3.51
C GLU A 169 13.52 -17.80 2.81
N ALA A 170 13.56 -17.32 1.57
CA ALA A 170 12.37 -16.99 0.79
C ALA A 170 11.43 -18.19 0.59
N ILE A 171 11.99 -19.38 0.27
CA ILE A 171 11.23 -20.65 0.23
C ILE A 171 10.59 -20.95 1.59
N GLY A 172 11.35 -20.74 2.68
CA GLY A 172 10.88 -20.99 4.04
C GLY A 172 9.68 -20.12 4.44
N LEU A 173 9.71 -18.84 4.04
CA LEU A 173 8.70 -17.85 4.33
C LEU A 173 7.45 -17.95 3.44
N SER A 174 7.62 -18.42 2.19
CA SER A 174 6.52 -18.57 1.25
C SER A 174 5.58 -19.71 1.66
N ARG A 175 4.27 -19.46 1.58
CA ARG A 175 3.22 -20.47 1.80
C ARG A 175 3.20 -21.51 0.68
N THR A 176 3.52 -21.08 -0.54
CA THR A 176 3.60 -21.95 -1.71
C THR A 176 5.00 -22.56 -1.91
N LYS A 177 5.94 -22.31 -0.97
CA LYS A 177 7.32 -22.77 -1.05
C LYS A 177 8.03 -22.31 -2.34
N THR A 178 7.74 -21.07 -2.74
CA THR A 178 8.24 -20.50 -3.99
C THR A 178 8.99 -19.20 -3.69
N GLY A 179 10.18 -19.10 -4.25
CA GLY A 179 11.00 -17.89 -4.21
C GLY A 179 11.14 -17.25 -5.59
N LEU A 180 11.58 -16.00 -5.61
CA LEU A 180 11.84 -15.23 -6.82
C LEU A 180 13.15 -14.46 -6.64
N ILE A 181 14.03 -14.54 -7.65
CA ILE A 181 15.21 -13.68 -7.79
C ILE A 181 14.94 -12.76 -8.96
N GLU A 182 15.16 -11.46 -8.78
CA GLU A 182 15.05 -10.47 -9.85
C GLU A 182 16.24 -9.53 -9.86
N LYS A 183 16.59 -9.01 -11.04
CA LYS A 183 17.61 -7.98 -11.19
C LYS A 183 17.24 -6.76 -10.36
N PHE A 184 18.17 -6.23 -9.58
CA PHE A 184 17.95 -4.99 -8.82
C PHE A 184 17.87 -3.79 -9.77
N ASN A 185 16.82 -3.01 -9.65
CA ASN A 185 16.67 -1.75 -10.37
C ASN A 185 16.99 -0.59 -9.41
N SER A 186 18.04 0.19 -9.73
CA SER A 186 18.32 1.46 -9.07
C SER A 186 17.39 2.56 -9.58
N GLY A 187 17.11 3.54 -8.73
CA GLY A 187 16.30 4.69 -9.10
C GLY A 187 15.25 5.07 -8.05
N ASN A 188 14.37 5.97 -8.43
CA ASN A 188 13.33 6.49 -7.57
C ASN A 188 12.08 5.62 -7.63
N GLU A 189 11.61 5.14 -6.47
CA GLU A 189 10.36 4.40 -6.42
C GLU A 189 9.18 5.35 -6.51
N ILE A 190 8.31 5.08 -7.48
CA ILE A 190 7.04 5.77 -7.63
C ILE A 190 5.87 4.83 -7.37
N GLN A 191 4.75 5.43 -7.00
CA GLN A 191 3.44 4.78 -7.02
C GLN A 191 2.50 5.59 -7.89
N VAL A 192 1.79 4.90 -8.77
CA VAL A 192 0.77 5.48 -9.65
C VAL A 192 -0.58 4.92 -9.25
N ASP A 193 -1.44 5.76 -8.69
CA ASP A 193 -2.80 5.40 -8.30
C ASP A 193 -3.74 5.64 -9.47
N CYS A 194 -4.51 4.62 -9.84
CA CYS A 194 -5.34 4.59 -11.05
C CYS A 194 -6.78 4.18 -10.74
N PHE A 195 -7.67 4.44 -11.67
CA PHE A 195 -9.00 3.84 -11.74
C PHE A 195 -9.30 3.37 -13.16
N VAL A 196 -9.71 2.12 -13.32
CA VAL A 196 -10.21 1.60 -14.59
C VAL A 196 -11.72 1.84 -14.62
N THR A 197 -12.19 2.61 -15.59
CA THR A 197 -13.61 2.71 -15.91
C THR A 197 -13.97 1.66 -16.97
N ASP A 198 -15.22 1.60 -17.40
CA ASP A 198 -15.63 0.74 -18.53
C ASP A 198 -15.01 1.19 -19.87
N GLU A 199 -14.56 2.43 -19.96
CA GLU A 199 -14.14 3.07 -21.21
C GLU A 199 -12.62 3.27 -21.29
N LYS A 200 -11.98 3.58 -20.15
CA LYS A 200 -10.54 3.97 -20.11
C LYS A 200 -9.91 3.79 -18.75
N VAL A 201 -8.60 3.84 -18.73
CA VAL A 201 -7.81 3.97 -17.50
C VAL A 201 -7.56 5.44 -17.20
N GLU A 202 -7.82 5.85 -15.97
CA GLU A 202 -7.49 7.18 -15.44
C GLU A 202 -6.35 7.06 -14.43
N VAL A 203 -5.23 7.73 -14.67
CA VAL A 203 -4.24 7.98 -13.63
C VAL A 203 -4.81 9.04 -12.69
N ILE A 204 -5.03 8.68 -11.44
CA ILE A 204 -5.64 9.57 -10.44
C ILE A 204 -4.59 10.44 -9.76
N MET A 205 -3.47 9.82 -9.36
CA MET A 205 -2.41 10.51 -8.63
C MET A 205 -1.09 9.75 -8.80
N THR A 206 0.01 10.48 -8.88
CA THR A 206 1.37 9.92 -8.82
C THR A 206 2.06 10.38 -7.55
N ARG A 207 2.92 9.54 -7.00
CA ARG A 207 3.76 9.91 -5.86
C ARG A 207 5.13 9.27 -5.97
N GLN A 208 6.15 9.98 -5.52
CA GLN A 208 7.50 9.44 -5.32
C GLN A 208 7.64 9.05 -3.85
N LYS A 209 8.03 7.80 -3.59
CA LYS A 209 8.24 7.32 -2.23
C LYS A 209 9.60 7.77 -1.69
N GLN A 210 9.60 8.17 -0.44
CA GLN A 210 10.81 8.48 0.31
C GLN A 210 11.17 7.29 1.20
N LYS A 211 12.41 6.82 1.10
CA LYS A 211 12.85 5.55 1.68
C LYS A 211 13.80 5.76 2.84
N ILE A 212 13.64 4.93 3.88
CA ILE A 212 14.66 4.70 4.91
C ILE A 212 15.59 3.64 4.35
N ILE A 213 16.86 3.99 4.21
CA ILE A 213 17.88 3.11 3.63
C ILE A 213 18.89 2.80 4.73
N ALA A 214 19.17 1.52 4.98
CA ALA A 214 20.23 1.09 5.88
C ALA A 214 21.61 1.38 5.30
N GLU A 215 22.65 1.37 6.13
CA GLU A 215 24.04 1.63 5.72
C GLU A 215 24.52 0.70 4.58
N ASN A 216 24.04 -0.53 4.55
CA ASN A 216 24.32 -1.50 3.48
C ASN A 216 23.49 -1.28 2.20
N GLY A 217 22.75 -0.16 2.09
CA GLY A 217 21.90 0.16 0.95
C GLY A 217 20.56 -0.59 0.89
N MET A 218 20.24 -1.40 1.90
CA MET A 218 18.94 -2.10 1.96
C MET A 218 17.82 -1.10 2.31
N VAL A 219 16.73 -1.15 1.55
CA VAL A 219 15.52 -0.38 1.85
C VAL A 219 14.80 -1.02 3.03
N LEU A 220 14.77 -0.32 4.17
CA LEU A 220 14.08 -0.78 5.37
C LEU A 220 12.57 -0.53 5.28
N GLN A 221 12.19 0.72 5.00
CA GLN A 221 10.78 1.13 4.95
C GLN A 221 10.64 2.48 4.22
N SER A 222 9.40 2.87 3.93
CA SER A 222 9.11 4.24 3.49
C SER A 222 8.82 5.13 4.70
N PHE A 223 9.43 6.31 4.74
CA PHE A 223 9.08 7.35 5.71
C PHE A 223 8.13 8.41 5.15
N GLY A 224 7.82 8.35 3.85
CA GLY A 224 6.91 9.31 3.28
C GLY A 224 6.73 9.18 1.76
N SER A 225 6.08 10.18 1.20
CA SER A 225 5.98 10.33 -0.25
C SER A 225 5.74 11.79 -0.63
N ILE A 226 6.17 12.17 -1.82
CA ILE A 226 5.94 13.47 -2.44
C ILE A 226 4.91 13.31 -3.56
N VAL A 227 3.96 14.25 -3.67
CA VAL A 227 2.84 14.25 -4.61
C VAL A 227 2.72 15.63 -5.27
N PRO A 228 2.60 15.70 -6.61
CA PRO A 228 2.80 14.60 -7.56
C PRO A 228 4.24 14.09 -7.54
N ALA A 229 4.50 12.91 -8.10
CA ALA A 229 5.87 12.51 -8.39
C ALA A 229 6.48 13.49 -9.43
N PRO A 230 7.76 13.89 -9.31
CA PRO A 230 8.41 14.78 -10.24
C PRO A 230 8.77 14.05 -11.56
N LEU A 231 7.76 13.71 -12.34
CA LEU A 231 7.90 13.02 -13.62
C LEU A 231 7.86 14.01 -14.78
N SER A 232 8.71 13.80 -15.78
CA SER A 232 8.62 14.51 -17.05
C SER A 232 7.34 14.11 -17.82
N ASP A 233 6.93 14.90 -18.80
CA ASP A 233 5.77 14.58 -19.64
C ASP A 233 5.93 13.21 -20.35
N ALA A 234 7.16 12.88 -20.76
CA ALA A 234 7.46 11.60 -21.37
C ALA A 234 7.24 10.42 -20.38
N LEU A 235 7.72 10.55 -19.13
CA LEU A 235 7.50 9.56 -18.08
C LEU A 235 6.04 9.47 -17.65
N MET A 236 5.31 10.58 -17.64
CA MET A 236 3.86 10.55 -17.38
C MET A 236 3.11 9.77 -18.46
N LYS A 237 3.46 9.98 -19.73
CA LYS A 237 2.87 9.21 -20.83
C LYS A 237 3.23 7.73 -20.75
N GLU A 238 4.48 7.39 -20.42
CA GLU A 238 4.90 6.00 -20.19
C GLU A 238 4.12 5.38 -19.02
N ALA A 239 3.91 6.12 -17.93
CA ALA A 239 3.11 5.67 -16.79
C ALA A 239 1.66 5.39 -17.18
N GLU A 240 1.03 6.23 -18.02
CA GLU A 240 -0.31 6.00 -18.55
C GLU A 240 -0.38 4.77 -19.46
N ASP A 241 0.61 4.59 -20.34
CA ASP A 241 0.70 3.41 -21.21
C ASP A 241 0.86 2.11 -20.40
N ILE A 242 1.67 2.12 -19.35
CA ILE A 242 1.82 1.01 -18.41
C ILE A 242 0.50 0.70 -17.71
N ALA A 243 -0.20 1.74 -17.20
CA ALA A 243 -1.49 1.57 -16.56
C ALA A 243 -2.53 0.89 -17.49
N ASN A 244 -2.55 1.29 -18.76
CA ASN A 244 -3.42 0.66 -19.78
C ASN A 244 -3.05 -0.80 -20.04
N LYS A 245 -1.75 -1.12 -20.14
CA LYS A 245 -1.28 -2.50 -20.31
C LYS A 245 -1.63 -3.37 -19.10
N ILE A 246 -1.48 -2.85 -17.87
CA ILE A 246 -1.87 -3.56 -16.65
C ILE A 246 -3.37 -3.85 -16.68
N ALA A 247 -4.21 -2.84 -16.89
CA ALA A 247 -5.65 -3.02 -16.91
C ALA A 247 -6.10 -4.06 -17.95
N LYS A 248 -5.50 -4.04 -19.15
CA LYS A 248 -5.77 -5.00 -20.22
C LYS A 248 -5.28 -6.40 -19.88
N GLY A 249 -4.02 -6.53 -19.47
CA GLY A 249 -3.38 -7.82 -19.18
C GLY A 249 -4.07 -8.59 -18.06
N PHE A 250 -4.52 -7.88 -17.03
CA PHE A 250 -5.22 -8.46 -15.87
C PHE A 250 -6.75 -8.37 -15.97
N LYS A 251 -7.28 -7.95 -17.13
CA LYS A 251 -8.72 -7.89 -17.42
C LYS A 251 -9.52 -7.08 -16.39
N LEU A 252 -8.92 -6.00 -15.88
CA LEU A 252 -9.56 -5.13 -14.89
C LEU A 252 -10.65 -4.28 -15.53
N LYS A 253 -11.76 -4.09 -14.80
CA LYS A 253 -12.88 -3.23 -15.21
C LYS A 253 -13.47 -2.57 -13.97
N ASN A 254 -13.85 -1.32 -14.10
CA ASN A 254 -14.57 -0.55 -13.07
C ASN A 254 -14.00 -0.75 -11.67
N THR A 255 -12.66 -0.61 -11.51
CA THR A 255 -11.96 -0.88 -10.26
C THR A 255 -10.78 0.06 -10.02
N PRO A 256 -10.52 0.48 -8.77
CA PRO A 256 -9.28 1.14 -8.43
C PRO A 256 -8.11 0.16 -8.51
N PHE A 257 -6.96 0.64 -8.94
CA PHE A 257 -5.70 -0.08 -8.79
C PHE A 257 -4.56 0.91 -8.60
N PHE A 258 -3.44 0.43 -8.12
CA PHE A 258 -2.19 1.16 -8.17
C PHE A 258 -1.08 0.20 -8.59
N TYR A 259 -0.01 0.76 -9.11
CA TYR A 259 1.23 0.03 -9.29
C TYR A 259 2.41 0.79 -8.69
N GLN A 260 3.44 0.05 -8.31
CA GLN A 260 4.71 0.55 -7.83
C GLN A 260 5.77 0.24 -8.87
N ALA A 261 6.63 1.20 -9.12
CA ALA A 261 7.66 1.08 -10.15
C ALA A 261 8.92 1.85 -9.74
N ILE A 262 10.04 1.51 -10.34
CA ILE A 262 11.27 2.28 -10.29
C ILE A 262 11.39 3.11 -11.56
N VAL A 263 11.59 4.41 -11.39
CA VAL A 263 12.10 5.28 -12.46
C VAL A 263 13.61 5.17 -12.40
N SER A 264 14.18 4.50 -13.38
CA SER A 264 15.62 4.26 -13.47
C SER A 264 16.39 5.52 -13.93
N GLU A 265 17.71 5.53 -13.76
CA GLU A 265 18.57 6.65 -14.14
C GLU A 265 18.56 6.97 -15.65
N ASP A 266 18.27 5.96 -16.47
CA ASP A 266 18.07 6.09 -17.93
C ASP A 266 16.65 6.52 -18.32
N ASN A 267 15.85 7.01 -17.34
CA ASN A 267 14.49 7.53 -17.51
C ASN A 267 13.51 6.53 -18.11
N HIS A 268 13.50 5.30 -17.62
CA HIS A 268 12.51 4.28 -17.92
C HIS A 268 11.78 3.81 -16.66
N ILE A 269 10.53 3.38 -16.81
CA ILE A 269 9.70 2.90 -15.72
C ILE A 269 9.71 1.37 -15.71
N ASN A 270 10.14 0.76 -14.60
CA ASN A 270 10.12 -0.68 -14.39
C ASN A 270 9.16 -1.03 -13.25
N VAL A 271 8.08 -1.76 -13.57
CA VAL A 271 7.04 -2.14 -12.60
C VAL A 271 7.57 -3.19 -11.63
N LEU A 272 7.44 -2.91 -10.33
CA LEU A 272 7.77 -3.84 -9.25
C LEU A 272 6.59 -4.78 -8.96
N GLU A 273 5.45 -4.16 -8.70
CA GLU A 273 4.19 -4.85 -8.38
C GLU A 273 3.00 -3.92 -8.63
N PHE A 274 1.81 -4.50 -8.70
CA PHE A 274 0.56 -3.75 -8.69
C PHE A 274 -0.49 -4.46 -7.84
N ALA A 275 -1.57 -3.73 -7.51
CA ALA A 275 -2.71 -4.30 -6.81
C ALA A 275 -4.01 -3.62 -7.25
N PRO A 276 -5.07 -4.40 -7.58
CA PRO A 276 -6.37 -3.88 -8.01
C PRO A 276 -7.21 -3.45 -6.79
N ARG A 277 -6.68 -2.50 -6.06
CA ARG A 277 -7.27 -1.92 -4.84
C ARG A 277 -6.66 -0.55 -4.53
N ILE A 278 -7.20 0.10 -3.50
CA ILE A 278 -6.65 1.36 -2.98
C ILE A 278 -5.32 1.10 -2.27
N GLY A 279 -4.35 1.99 -2.45
CA GLY A 279 -3.08 1.96 -1.72
C GLY A 279 -3.27 2.05 -0.20
N GLY A 280 -2.32 1.49 0.55
CA GLY A 280 -2.34 1.53 2.02
C GLY A 280 -2.03 2.92 2.61
N GLY A 281 -2.02 2.99 3.95
CA GLY A 281 -1.75 4.21 4.70
C GLY A 281 -2.76 5.31 4.41
N LEU A 282 -2.27 6.52 4.16
CA LEU A 282 -3.09 7.70 3.88
C LEU A 282 -3.50 7.87 2.41
N SER A 283 -3.33 6.86 1.54
CA SER A 283 -3.61 6.96 0.11
C SER A 283 -5.03 7.48 -0.17
N TYR A 284 -6.03 6.90 0.47
CA TYR A 284 -7.43 7.28 0.29
C TYR A 284 -7.70 8.74 0.67
N TYR A 285 -7.06 9.20 1.75
CA TYR A 285 -7.20 10.57 2.25
C TYR A 285 -6.52 11.56 1.30
N LEU A 286 -5.28 11.27 0.92
CA LEU A 286 -4.47 12.11 0.06
C LEU A 286 -5.08 12.25 -1.34
N ILE A 287 -5.55 11.16 -1.94
CA ILE A 287 -6.24 11.18 -3.25
C ILE A 287 -7.44 12.13 -3.17
N LYS A 288 -8.31 11.99 -2.16
CA LYS A 288 -9.47 12.85 -2.00
C LYS A 288 -9.09 14.31 -1.79
N MET A 289 -8.07 14.58 -0.95
CA MET A 289 -7.61 15.92 -0.65
C MET A 289 -7.02 16.61 -1.88
N VAL A 290 -6.17 15.91 -2.63
CA VAL A 290 -5.44 16.47 -3.78
C VAL A 290 -6.32 16.61 -5.01
N THR A 291 -7.15 15.61 -5.29
CA THR A 291 -7.89 15.52 -6.58
C THR A 291 -9.39 15.75 -6.43
N GLY A 292 -9.93 15.72 -5.21
CA GLY A 292 -11.37 15.75 -4.94
C GLY A 292 -12.06 14.41 -5.23
N PHE A 293 -11.40 13.43 -5.84
CA PHE A 293 -11.99 12.14 -6.17
C PHE A 293 -12.04 11.23 -4.95
N ASP A 294 -13.24 10.80 -4.57
CA ASP A 294 -13.44 9.90 -3.42
C ASP A 294 -13.26 8.44 -3.86
N ILE A 295 -12.02 7.98 -3.87
CA ILE A 295 -11.67 6.64 -4.32
C ILE A 295 -12.28 5.52 -3.45
N VAL A 296 -12.64 5.80 -2.18
CA VAL A 296 -13.33 4.81 -1.32
C VAL A 296 -14.78 4.63 -1.73
N GLU A 297 -15.49 5.73 -2.04
CA GLU A 297 -16.84 5.64 -2.62
C GLU A 297 -16.82 4.91 -3.96
N ALA A 298 -15.84 5.24 -4.81
CA ALA A 298 -15.64 4.56 -6.09
C ALA A 298 -15.37 3.05 -5.93
N ALA A 299 -14.57 2.66 -4.93
CA ALA A 299 -14.33 1.24 -4.63
C ALA A 299 -15.61 0.52 -4.16
N ILE A 300 -16.44 1.16 -3.33
CA ILE A 300 -17.74 0.60 -2.94
C ILE A 300 -18.63 0.39 -4.18
N ASP A 301 -18.69 1.40 -5.05
CA ASP A 301 -19.50 1.28 -6.28
C ASP A 301 -18.96 0.19 -7.21
N SER A 302 -17.63 0.04 -7.32
CA SER A 302 -16.98 -1.06 -8.03
C SER A 302 -17.43 -2.43 -7.52
N PHE A 303 -17.39 -2.65 -6.20
CA PHE A 303 -17.81 -3.91 -5.59
C PHE A 303 -19.32 -4.17 -5.70
N LEU A 304 -20.13 -3.12 -5.85
CA LEU A 304 -21.57 -3.21 -6.09
C LEU A 304 -21.93 -3.35 -7.58
N GLY A 305 -20.94 -3.26 -8.48
CA GLY A 305 -21.17 -3.28 -9.94
C GLY A 305 -21.76 -1.98 -10.50
N ASN A 306 -21.78 -0.91 -9.71
CA ASN A 306 -22.23 0.40 -10.17
C ASN A 306 -21.16 1.04 -11.05
N LYS A 307 -21.57 1.69 -12.14
CA LYS A 307 -20.65 2.43 -13.01
C LYS A 307 -20.03 3.62 -12.25
N VAL A 308 -18.71 3.71 -12.26
CA VAL A 308 -17.97 4.83 -11.67
C VAL A 308 -17.57 5.83 -12.75
N ILE A 309 -17.82 7.10 -12.48
CA ILE A 309 -17.33 8.23 -13.28
C ILE A 309 -16.20 8.91 -12.50
N VAL A 310 -15.00 8.94 -13.08
CA VAL A 310 -13.88 9.62 -12.48
C VAL A 310 -13.97 11.12 -12.77
N ASN A 311 -14.29 11.88 -11.73
CA ASN A 311 -14.28 13.33 -11.76
C ASN A 311 -13.17 13.82 -10.82
N LYS A 312 -12.02 14.16 -11.36
CA LYS A 312 -10.83 14.61 -10.63
C LYS A 312 -10.40 16.01 -11.04
N LYS A 313 -9.89 16.77 -10.09
CA LYS A 313 -9.22 18.05 -10.33
C LYS A 313 -7.71 17.78 -10.52
N GLN A 314 -7.06 18.61 -11.32
CA GLN A 314 -5.61 18.62 -11.39
C GLN A 314 -5.03 19.25 -10.11
N ALA A 315 -4.03 18.61 -9.52
CA ALA A 315 -3.28 19.18 -8.39
C ALA A 315 -2.60 20.49 -8.84
N LYS A 316 -2.81 21.56 -8.07
CA LYS A 316 -2.16 22.88 -8.32
C LYS A 316 -0.98 23.11 -7.38
N LYS A 317 -0.81 22.26 -6.41
CA LYS A 317 0.18 22.34 -5.34
C LYS A 317 0.92 21.01 -5.21
N VAL A 318 2.03 21.03 -4.50
CA VAL A 318 2.77 19.85 -4.12
C VAL A 318 2.44 19.49 -2.68
N TYR A 319 2.48 18.18 -2.39
CA TYR A 319 2.16 17.64 -1.08
C TYR A 319 3.22 16.64 -0.65
N SER A 320 3.42 16.50 0.65
CA SER A 320 4.11 15.33 1.18
C SER A 320 3.32 14.66 2.28
N THR A 321 3.43 13.33 2.35
CA THR A 321 3.10 12.57 3.55
C THR A 321 4.39 12.22 4.27
N ASN A 322 4.41 12.39 5.57
CA ASN A 322 5.57 12.12 6.42
C ASN A 322 5.11 11.18 7.53
N LEU A 323 5.79 10.03 7.65
CA LEU A 323 5.43 8.96 8.57
C LEU A 323 6.43 8.95 9.72
N LEU A 324 5.95 9.02 10.96
CA LEU A 324 6.80 9.10 12.14
C LEU A 324 7.09 7.72 12.73
N TYR A 325 8.38 7.47 12.95
CA TYR A 325 8.90 6.33 13.69
C TYR A 325 9.57 6.82 14.97
N MET A 326 9.59 5.99 16.00
CA MET A 326 10.26 6.31 17.25
C MET A 326 11.31 5.25 17.59
N HIS A 327 12.27 5.60 18.44
CA HIS A 327 13.14 4.65 19.09
C HIS A 327 12.32 3.68 19.96
N PRO A 328 12.81 2.46 20.23
CA PRO A 328 12.13 1.52 21.09
C PRO A 328 11.75 2.11 22.43
N GLY A 329 10.54 1.85 22.88
CA GLY A 329 10.03 2.40 24.15
C GLY A 329 8.52 2.40 24.24
N VAL A 330 7.99 3.07 25.26
CA VAL A 330 6.56 3.23 25.50
C VAL A 330 6.11 4.57 24.94
N PHE A 331 5.15 4.53 24.01
CA PHE A 331 4.57 5.73 23.43
C PHE A 331 3.64 6.44 24.44
N HIS A 332 3.76 7.74 24.57
CA HIS A 332 2.84 8.55 25.36
C HIS A 332 2.03 9.51 24.49
N HIS A 333 2.67 10.47 23.79
CA HIS A 333 2.01 11.41 22.89
C HIS A 333 3.00 12.01 21.87
N ILE A 334 2.45 12.81 20.95
CA ILE A 334 3.22 13.61 19.99
C ILE A 334 2.95 15.07 20.26
N GLU A 335 4.00 15.86 20.39
CA GLU A 335 3.97 17.32 20.55
C GLU A 335 4.21 18.02 19.20
N GLY A 336 3.79 19.29 19.12
CA GLY A 336 4.09 20.18 17.99
C GLY A 336 3.01 20.22 16.91
N PHE A 337 2.24 19.17 16.69
CA PHE A 337 1.28 19.08 15.59
C PHE A 337 0.27 20.23 15.52
N GLU A 338 -0.39 20.55 16.65
CA GLU A 338 -1.42 21.60 16.70
C GLU A 338 -0.84 22.98 16.38
N LYS A 339 0.36 23.30 16.92
CA LYS A 339 1.08 24.53 16.64
C LYS A 339 1.41 24.64 15.16
N LEU A 340 2.05 23.61 14.60
CA LEU A 340 2.47 23.57 13.19
C LEU A 340 1.28 23.67 12.24
N LYS A 341 0.14 23.07 12.57
CA LYS A 341 -1.09 23.19 11.79
C LYS A 341 -1.66 24.61 11.84
N LYS A 342 -1.64 25.24 13.00
CA LYS A 342 -2.08 26.63 13.17
C LYS A 342 -1.18 27.62 12.40
N GLU A 343 0.10 27.33 12.33
CA GLU A 343 1.10 28.12 11.57
C GLU A 343 1.12 27.80 10.06
N ASN A 344 0.26 26.90 9.58
CA ASN A 344 0.22 26.43 8.18
C ASN A 344 1.54 25.77 7.69
N ILE A 345 2.36 25.26 8.60
CA ILE A 345 3.53 24.45 8.25
C ILE A 345 3.09 23.05 7.82
N ILE A 346 2.14 22.46 8.57
CA ILE A 346 1.51 21.20 8.18
C ILE A 346 0.02 21.43 7.86
N LYS A 347 -0.49 20.64 6.93
CA LYS A 347 -1.90 20.70 6.51
C LYS A 347 -2.81 19.88 7.41
N ASP A 348 -2.36 18.69 7.76
CA ASP A 348 -3.08 17.77 8.64
C ASP A 348 -2.13 16.76 9.28
N PHE A 349 -2.60 16.08 10.35
CA PHE A 349 -1.83 15.09 11.07
C PHE A 349 -2.70 13.97 11.62
N PHE A 350 -2.05 12.84 11.93
CA PHE A 350 -2.69 11.63 12.45
C PHE A 350 -1.78 11.01 13.51
N VAL A 351 -2.35 10.64 14.65
CA VAL A 351 -1.69 9.85 15.68
C VAL A 351 -2.16 8.40 15.51
N ASN A 352 -1.22 7.47 15.41
CA ASN A 352 -1.50 6.06 15.07
C ASN A 352 -1.41 5.12 16.28
N LYS A 353 -1.03 5.64 17.44
CA LYS A 353 -0.80 4.89 18.67
C LYS A 353 -1.58 5.47 19.83
N GLU A 354 -1.89 4.61 20.79
CA GLU A 354 -2.50 5.02 22.05
C GLU A 354 -1.41 5.09 23.14
N THR A 355 -1.60 5.97 24.12
CA THR A 355 -0.71 6.06 25.29
C THR A 355 -0.55 4.69 25.95
N GLY A 356 0.68 4.27 26.16
CA GLY A 356 1.03 2.95 26.70
C GLY A 356 1.39 1.90 25.65
N ASP A 357 1.23 2.18 24.35
CA ASP A 357 1.68 1.25 23.28
C ASP A 357 3.19 1.07 23.35
N VAL A 358 3.63 -0.20 23.34
CA VAL A 358 5.05 -0.58 23.32
C VAL A 358 5.52 -0.72 21.89
N ILE A 359 6.58 0.00 21.52
CA ILE A 359 7.19 -0.03 20.20
C ILE A 359 8.56 -0.73 20.31
N ASP A 360 8.77 -1.73 19.46
CA ASP A 360 10.04 -2.44 19.34
C ASP A 360 11.00 -1.74 18.35
N ALA A 361 12.20 -2.28 18.18
CA ALA A 361 13.25 -1.71 17.31
C ALA A 361 12.97 -1.88 15.79
N ASP A 362 11.99 -2.69 15.41
CA ASP A 362 11.75 -2.99 14.01
C ASP A 362 11.16 -1.78 13.27
N ILE A 363 11.77 -1.36 12.17
CA ILE A 363 11.20 -0.34 11.29
C ILE A 363 10.19 -1.00 10.35
N ARG A 364 8.94 -1.07 10.79
CA ARG A 364 7.81 -1.67 10.05
C ARG A 364 6.57 -0.79 10.09
N SER A 365 5.66 -0.99 9.16
CA SER A 365 4.45 -0.17 9.06
C SER A 365 3.59 -0.17 10.32
N GLY A 366 3.59 -1.26 11.09
CA GLY A 366 2.90 -1.37 12.37
C GLY A 366 3.50 -0.50 13.49
N ASN A 367 4.76 -0.08 13.37
CA ASN A 367 5.46 0.72 14.37
C ASN A 367 5.43 2.23 14.08
N ARG A 368 4.68 2.68 13.07
CA ARG A 368 4.45 4.10 12.83
C ARG A 368 3.61 4.71 13.94
N VAL A 369 4.16 5.71 14.63
CA VAL A 369 3.49 6.36 15.76
C VAL A 369 2.57 7.49 15.33
N GLY A 370 2.87 8.13 14.20
CA GLY A 370 2.07 9.19 13.65
C GLY A 370 2.40 9.48 12.20
N SER A 371 1.73 10.47 11.66
CA SER A 371 1.99 10.99 10.31
C SER A 371 1.45 12.40 10.17
N PHE A 372 2.02 13.17 9.25
CA PHE A 372 1.52 14.49 8.90
C PHE A 372 1.63 14.75 7.39
N ILE A 373 0.85 15.72 6.93
CA ILE A 373 0.79 16.12 5.54
C ILE A 373 1.23 17.57 5.44
N ILE A 374 2.10 17.86 4.48
CA ILE A 374 2.46 19.22 4.08
C ILE A 374 1.79 19.54 2.76
N GLU A 375 1.34 20.79 2.60
CA GLU A 375 0.90 21.40 1.35
C GLU A 375 1.79 22.61 1.08
N ALA A 376 2.31 22.71 -0.14
CA ALA A 376 3.20 23.80 -0.56
C ALA A 376 2.93 24.21 -2.01
N ASP A 377 3.38 25.40 -2.40
CA ASP A 377 3.22 25.89 -3.77
C ASP A 377 4.24 25.25 -4.73
N ASP A 378 5.41 24.87 -4.21
CA ASP A 378 6.46 24.17 -4.94
C ASP A 378 7.28 23.24 -4.05
N TYR A 379 8.23 22.49 -4.64
CA TYR A 379 9.08 21.56 -3.91
C TYR A 379 10.02 22.25 -2.93
N ASN A 380 10.51 23.47 -3.23
CA ASN A 380 11.42 24.20 -2.34
C ASN A 380 10.71 24.62 -1.06
N GLU A 381 9.48 25.11 -1.18
CA GLU A 381 8.65 25.41 -0.01
C GLU A 381 8.31 24.13 0.78
N LEU A 382 8.03 23.02 0.06
CA LEU A 382 7.75 21.74 0.67
C LEU A 382 8.89 21.29 1.59
N TYR A 383 10.14 21.34 1.09
CA TYR A 383 11.32 20.94 1.88
C TYR A 383 11.58 21.87 3.06
N LYS A 384 11.40 23.20 2.87
CA LYS A 384 11.52 24.16 4.00
C LYS A 384 10.49 23.87 5.09
N LYS A 385 9.23 23.65 4.73
CA LYS A 385 8.19 23.28 5.70
C LYS A 385 8.47 21.94 6.38
N ALA A 386 9.00 20.95 5.64
CA ALA A 386 9.38 19.66 6.20
C ALA A 386 10.48 19.81 7.25
N ALA A 387 11.52 20.59 6.98
CA ALA A 387 12.59 20.87 7.95
C ALA A 387 12.02 21.52 9.23
N ILE A 388 11.20 22.58 9.09
CA ILE A 388 10.55 23.24 10.24
C ILE A 388 9.68 22.23 11.02
N ALA A 389 8.93 21.36 10.33
CA ALA A 389 8.07 20.39 10.98
C ALA A 389 8.90 19.39 11.81
N PHE A 390 9.95 18.80 11.24
CA PHE A 390 10.80 17.85 11.94
C PHE A 390 11.59 18.46 13.11
N ASP A 391 11.94 19.75 13.03
CA ASP A 391 12.58 20.48 14.13
C ASP A 391 11.64 20.81 15.31
N ASN A 392 10.32 20.70 15.10
CA ASN A 392 9.31 21.09 16.09
C ASN A 392 8.35 19.97 16.50
N ILE A 393 8.48 18.77 15.93
CA ILE A 393 7.69 17.59 16.31
C ILE A 393 8.53 16.75 17.28
N GLU A 394 7.93 16.38 18.40
CA GLU A 394 8.54 15.47 19.37
C GLU A 394 7.59 14.33 19.70
N VAL A 395 8.15 13.12 19.80
CA VAL A 395 7.44 11.94 20.31
C VAL A 395 7.94 11.72 21.73
N ARG A 396 7.03 11.63 22.71
CA ARG A 396 7.37 11.55 24.12
C ARG A 396 7.06 10.18 24.72
N SER A 397 7.96 9.74 25.63
CA SER A 397 7.69 8.65 26.58
C SER A 397 6.81 9.11 27.73
N PRO A 398 6.28 8.20 28.59
CA PRO A 398 5.60 8.57 29.83
C PRO A 398 6.45 9.41 30.78
N GLU A 399 7.77 9.24 30.76
CA GLU A 399 8.74 9.98 31.56
C GLU A 399 9.10 11.34 30.94
N GLY A 400 8.59 11.63 29.72
CA GLY A 400 8.84 12.88 29.01
C GLY A 400 10.10 12.88 28.15
N GLU A 401 10.76 11.72 27.96
CA GLU A 401 11.95 11.61 27.11
C GLU A 401 11.60 11.69 25.62
N PRO A 402 12.45 12.34 24.79
CA PRO A 402 12.27 12.40 23.35
C PRO A 402 12.58 11.04 22.72
N LEU A 403 11.63 10.52 21.94
CA LEU A 403 11.74 9.21 21.29
C LEU A 403 11.63 9.29 19.75
N LEU A 404 11.49 10.47 19.15
CA LEU A 404 11.42 10.58 17.68
C LEU A 404 12.73 10.07 17.07
N ASN A 405 12.64 9.06 16.21
CA ASN A 405 13.78 8.55 15.47
C ASN A 405 14.03 9.46 14.24
N ILE A 406 14.71 10.58 14.47
CA ILE A 406 14.97 11.59 13.44
C ILE A 406 15.98 11.12 12.39
N GLU A 407 16.84 10.16 12.72
CA GLU A 407 17.87 9.61 11.82
C GLU A 407 17.26 8.89 10.61
N THR A 408 15.99 8.48 10.72
CA THR A 408 15.27 7.88 9.59
C THR A 408 14.92 8.89 8.49
N TYR A 409 15.02 10.21 8.78
CA TYR A 409 14.61 11.28 7.88
C TYR A 409 15.82 11.95 7.24
N ILE A 410 16.45 11.27 6.29
CA ILE A 410 17.45 11.93 5.44
C ILE A 410 16.68 12.84 4.47
N ILE A 411 16.36 14.05 4.92
CA ILE A 411 16.06 15.14 4.01
C ILE A 411 17.43 15.46 3.39
N LYS A 412 17.68 14.98 2.16
CA LYS A 412 18.82 15.46 1.40
C LYS A 412 18.63 16.98 1.28
N LYS A 413 19.43 17.74 2.04
CA LYS A 413 19.73 19.10 1.67
C LYS A 413 20.46 18.96 0.34
N GLU A 414 19.80 19.31 -0.76
CA GLU A 414 20.51 19.62 -1.98
C GLU A 414 21.35 20.85 -1.68
N ASP A 415 22.69 20.67 -1.73
CA ASP A 415 23.67 21.75 -1.69
C ASP A 415 23.52 22.69 -2.90
#